data_6abff8fa07ba11527793f9593057c16c
#
_entry.id   6abff8fa07ba11527793f9593057c16c
#
_cell.length_a   1.000
_cell.length_b   1.000
_cell.length_c   1.000
_cell.angle_alpha   90.00
_cell.angle_beta   90.00
_cell.angle_gamma   90.00
#
_symmetry.space_group_name_H-M   'P 1'
#
loop_
_entity.id
_entity.type
_entity.pdbx_description
1 polymer ?
#
loop_
_entity_poly.entity_id
_entity_poly.type
_entity_poly.pdbx_seq_one_letter_code
_entity_poly.pdbx_strand_id
1 'polypeptide(L)'
;DTVYLGCFRKEALLAVGGFDERFTRAQDWELNYRLREKGGVVYFDPRLTVTYRPRSTVQALAKQYFEYGRWRRVVSRRHQGTINYRYLAPPFTVVATSLSILLGALVWPIFYIPAVVYAVFILGASAIIGKSVGEIVCLPTILLTMHISWGFGFLTSPKSLAPAVTLHP
;
A
#
# COMPACT_ATOMS: atom_id res chain seq x y z
N ASP A 1 3.18 -11.65 0.66
CA ASP A 1 4.22 -11.84 1.68
C ASP A 1 3.79 -11.48 3.10
N THR A 2 2.63 -10.95 3.29
CA THR A 2 2.11 -10.60 4.60
C THR A 2 0.84 -11.39 4.85
N VAL A 3 0.81 -12.12 5.94
CA VAL A 3 -0.32 -12.92 6.34
C VAL A 3 -0.82 -12.41 7.67
N TYR A 4 -2.10 -12.18 7.76
CA TYR A 4 -2.76 -11.99 9.04
C TYR A 4 -2.60 -13.28 9.87
N LEU A 5 -2.08 -13.18 11.08
CA LEU A 5 -1.73 -14.31 11.95
C LEU A 5 -0.50 -15.13 11.47
N GLY A 6 0.65 -14.47 11.36
CA GLY A 6 1.92 -15.16 11.14
C GLY A 6 2.29 -16.06 12.31
N CYS A 7 2.78 -17.27 12.03
CA CYS A 7 3.37 -18.18 12.99
C CYS A 7 4.87 -18.30 12.69
N PHE A 8 5.70 -18.17 13.70
CA PHE A 8 7.16 -18.13 13.52
C PHE A 8 7.83 -19.15 14.44
N ARG A 9 8.89 -19.80 13.94
CA ARG A 9 9.80 -20.53 14.81
C ARG A 9 10.51 -19.54 15.72
N LYS A 10 10.50 -19.78 17.02
CA LYS A 10 11.08 -18.86 18.03
C LYS A 10 12.56 -18.56 17.74
N GLU A 11 13.32 -19.58 17.38
CA GLU A 11 14.75 -19.46 17.07
C GLU A 11 14.99 -18.55 15.87
N ALA A 12 14.17 -18.70 14.81
CA ALA A 12 14.25 -17.85 13.60
C ALA A 12 13.90 -16.39 13.92
N LEU A 13 12.89 -16.18 14.78
CA LEU A 13 12.50 -14.84 15.22
C LEU A 13 13.62 -14.17 16.01
N LEU A 14 14.22 -14.89 16.97
CA LEU A 14 15.33 -14.40 17.79
C LEU A 14 16.59 -14.13 16.97
N ALA A 15 16.87 -14.96 15.95
CA ALA A 15 18.04 -14.80 15.08
C ALA A 15 18.00 -13.50 14.26
N VAL A 16 16.80 -12.91 14.02
CA VAL A 16 16.65 -11.62 13.34
C VAL A 16 16.36 -10.46 14.32
N GLY A 17 16.40 -10.69 15.63
CA GLY A 17 16.15 -9.67 16.66
C GLY A 17 14.67 -9.34 16.88
N GLY A 18 13.73 -10.21 16.48
CA GLY A 18 12.29 -10.01 16.68
C GLY A 18 11.68 -8.94 15.76
N PHE A 19 10.53 -8.41 16.16
CA PHE A 19 9.89 -7.29 15.51
C PHE A 19 10.65 -5.98 15.77
N ASP A 20 10.77 -5.15 14.74
CA ASP A 20 11.30 -3.79 14.90
C ASP A 20 10.18 -2.89 15.46
N GLU A 21 10.27 -2.52 16.74
CA GLU A 21 9.27 -1.74 17.47
C GLU A 21 9.02 -0.33 16.88
N ARG A 22 9.93 0.15 16.05
CA ARG A 22 9.77 1.43 15.33
C ARG A 22 8.72 1.36 14.22
N PHE A 23 8.37 0.15 13.77
CA PHE A 23 7.34 -0.06 12.77
C PHE A 23 5.98 -0.24 13.44
N THR A 24 5.13 0.74 13.42
CA THR A 24 3.73 0.62 13.87
C THR A 24 2.81 0.04 12.79
N ARG A 25 3.29 -0.03 11.54
CA ARG A 25 2.65 -0.68 10.39
C ARG A 25 3.71 -1.34 9.52
N ALA A 26 3.30 -2.33 8.73
CA ALA A 26 4.18 -3.14 7.88
C ALA A 26 5.27 -3.92 8.64
N GLN A 27 5.10 -4.09 9.96
CA GLN A 27 6.04 -4.82 10.82
C GLN A 27 6.16 -6.29 10.42
N ASP A 28 5.08 -6.91 10.00
CA ASP A 28 5.01 -8.27 9.48
C ASP A 28 5.79 -8.43 8.18
N TRP A 29 5.62 -7.49 7.25
CA TRP A 29 6.35 -7.48 5.99
C TRP A 29 7.86 -7.27 6.24
N GLU A 30 8.21 -6.33 7.11
CA GLU A 30 9.59 -6.00 7.46
C GLU A 30 10.30 -7.20 8.12
N LEU A 31 9.63 -7.86 9.07
CA LEU A 31 10.14 -9.06 9.71
C LEU A 31 10.35 -10.19 8.70
N ASN A 32 9.36 -10.46 7.85
CA ASN A 32 9.46 -11.48 6.81
C ASN A 32 10.59 -11.18 5.80
N TYR A 33 10.85 -9.91 5.52
CA TYR A 33 11.98 -9.49 4.71
C TYR A 33 13.30 -9.90 5.37
N ARG A 34 13.52 -9.52 6.65
CA ARG A 34 14.76 -9.88 7.39
C ARG A 34 14.95 -11.39 7.55
N LEU A 35 13.87 -12.12 7.75
CA LEU A 35 13.93 -13.59 7.80
C LEU A 35 14.43 -14.18 6.49
N ARG A 36 13.94 -13.69 5.33
CA ARG A 36 14.38 -14.14 4.01
C ARG A 36 15.83 -13.75 3.70
N GLU A 37 16.25 -12.56 4.06
CA GLU A 37 17.64 -12.11 3.92
C GLU A 37 18.63 -13.03 4.68
N LYS A 38 18.15 -13.64 5.77
CA LYS A 38 18.90 -14.66 6.54
C LYS A 38 18.73 -16.09 6.03
N GLY A 39 18.16 -16.28 4.83
CA GLY A 39 17.95 -17.61 4.22
C GLY A 39 16.70 -18.35 4.75
N GLY A 40 15.87 -17.70 5.55
CA GLY A 40 14.61 -18.27 6.02
C GLY A 40 13.55 -18.35 4.91
N VAL A 41 12.60 -19.26 5.07
CA VAL A 41 11.49 -19.47 4.14
C VAL A 41 10.18 -19.00 4.81
N VAL A 42 9.42 -18.17 4.12
CA VAL A 42 8.05 -17.82 4.50
C VAL A 42 7.11 -18.75 3.73
N TYR A 43 6.50 -19.69 4.44
CA TYR A 43 5.57 -20.67 3.88
C TYR A 43 4.15 -20.14 3.97
N PHE A 44 3.38 -20.26 2.88
CA PHE A 44 1.97 -19.95 2.82
C PHE A 44 1.15 -21.24 2.66
N ASP A 45 0.25 -21.50 3.61
CA ASP A 45 -0.69 -22.63 3.52
C ASP A 45 -2.09 -22.12 3.18
N PRO A 46 -2.62 -22.40 1.97
CA PRO A 46 -3.93 -21.92 1.54
C PRO A 46 -5.11 -22.57 2.31
N ARG A 47 -4.84 -23.62 3.10
CA ARG A 47 -5.85 -24.27 3.95
C ARG A 47 -6.15 -23.45 5.20
N LEU A 48 -5.23 -22.56 5.60
CA LEU A 48 -5.42 -21.65 6.73
C LEU A 48 -6.26 -20.45 6.26
N THR A 49 -7.54 -20.52 6.54
CA THR A 49 -8.50 -19.48 6.18
C THR A 49 -8.93 -18.69 7.41
N VAL A 50 -9.05 -17.39 7.26
CA VAL A 50 -9.56 -16.49 8.31
C VAL A 50 -10.60 -15.55 7.71
N THR A 51 -11.59 -15.19 8.51
CA THR A 51 -12.58 -14.19 8.11
C THR A 51 -12.03 -12.80 8.39
N TYR A 52 -11.79 -12.04 7.35
CA TYR A 52 -11.38 -10.64 7.47
C TYR A 52 -12.59 -9.72 7.31
N ARG A 53 -12.80 -8.81 8.27
CA ARG A 53 -13.83 -7.76 8.19
C ARG A 53 -13.16 -6.46 7.77
N PRO A 54 -13.42 -5.96 6.54
CA PRO A 54 -12.85 -4.69 6.08
C PRO A 54 -13.42 -3.50 6.85
N ARG A 55 -12.85 -2.33 6.65
CA ARG A 55 -13.35 -1.08 7.24
C ARG A 55 -14.74 -0.76 6.70
N SER A 56 -15.65 -0.40 7.59
CA SER A 56 -17.05 -0.16 7.27
C SER A 56 -17.35 1.21 6.69
N THR A 57 -16.38 2.16 6.74
CA THR A 57 -16.57 3.53 6.24
C THR A 57 -15.46 3.92 5.29
N VAL A 58 -15.79 4.77 4.30
CA VAL A 58 -14.81 5.33 3.34
C VAL A 58 -13.69 6.09 4.07
N GLN A 59 -14.02 6.83 5.12
CA GLN A 59 -13.03 7.56 5.91
C GLN A 59 -12.03 6.64 6.61
N ALA A 60 -12.50 5.56 7.22
CA ALA A 60 -11.63 4.57 7.87
C ALA A 60 -10.77 3.82 6.84
N LEU A 61 -11.32 3.55 5.65
CA LEU A 61 -10.60 2.97 4.52
C LEU A 61 -9.50 3.93 4.03
N ALA A 62 -9.82 5.21 3.83
CA ALA A 62 -8.87 6.23 3.41
C ALA A 62 -7.69 6.34 4.38
N LYS A 63 -7.97 6.41 5.70
CA LYS A 63 -6.94 6.43 6.74
C LYS A 63 -6.06 5.19 6.68
N GLN A 64 -6.65 4.00 6.52
CA GLN A 64 -5.91 2.75 6.44
C GLN A 64 -4.96 2.74 5.23
N TYR A 65 -5.44 3.09 4.04
CA TYR A 65 -4.62 3.10 2.83
C TYR A 65 -3.58 4.21 2.82
N PHE A 66 -3.89 5.36 3.39
CA PHE A 66 -2.92 6.43 3.62
C PHE A 66 -1.73 5.94 4.47
N GLU A 67 -2.01 5.28 5.59
CA GLU A 67 -0.97 4.70 6.44
C GLU A 67 -0.19 3.59 5.71
N TYR A 68 -0.85 2.76 4.90
CA TYR A 68 -0.16 1.75 4.09
C TYR A 68 0.84 2.39 3.13
N GLY A 69 0.47 3.47 2.45
CA GLY A 69 1.37 4.22 1.58
C GLY A 69 2.56 4.80 2.34
N ARG A 70 2.32 5.48 3.46
CA ARG A 70 3.36 6.07 4.32
C ARG A 70 4.38 5.02 4.76
N TRP A 71 3.92 3.93 5.32
CA TRP A 71 4.80 2.88 5.84
C TRP A 71 5.49 2.08 4.74
N ARG A 72 4.88 1.92 3.58
CA ARG A 72 5.57 1.35 2.42
C ARG A 72 6.77 2.23 1.99
N ARG A 73 6.63 3.55 2.05
CA ARG A 73 7.75 4.46 1.79
C ARG A 73 8.85 4.34 2.84
N VAL A 74 8.48 4.16 4.12
CA VAL A 74 9.44 3.90 5.21
C VAL A 74 10.23 2.62 4.93
N VAL A 75 9.53 1.52 4.64
CA VAL A 75 10.16 0.24 4.28
C VAL A 75 11.14 0.40 3.12
N SER A 76 10.76 1.12 2.06
CA SER A 76 11.60 1.32 0.88
C SER A 76 12.86 2.15 1.15
N ARG A 77 12.81 3.03 2.15
CA ARG A 77 13.97 3.80 2.60
C ARG A 77 14.90 2.98 3.49
N ARG A 78 14.33 2.07 4.26
CA ARG A 78 15.06 1.21 5.18
C ARG A 78 15.76 0.07 4.47
N HIS A 79 15.07 -0.55 3.52
CA HIS A 79 15.52 -1.73 2.78
C HIS A 79 15.59 -1.39 1.30
N GLN A 80 16.78 -1.07 0.81
CA GLN A 80 17.02 -0.74 -0.60
C GLN A 80 16.64 -1.93 -1.49
N GLY A 81 16.17 -1.66 -2.71
CA GLY A 81 15.75 -2.70 -3.64
C GLY A 81 14.35 -3.30 -3.40
N THR A 82 13.65 -2.88 -2.34
CA THR A 82 12.30 -3.39 -2.03
C THR A 82 11.17 -2.65 -2.73
N ILE A 83 11.48 -1.63 -3.52
CA ILE A 83 10.49 -0.93 -4.36
C ILE A 83 10.20 -1.79 -5.60
N ASN A 84 8.93 -2.15 -5.76
CA ASN A 84 8.41 -2.75 -6.98
C ASN A 84 7.57 -1.70 -7.73
N TYR A 85 7.47 -1.81 -9.06
CA TYR A 85 6.63 -0.95 -9.91
C TYR A 85 5.16 -0.87 -9.43
N ARG A 86 4.63 -1.97 -8.84
CA ARG A 86 3.28 -1.99 -8.23
C ARG A 86 3.11 -0.98 -7.11
N TYR A 87 4.17 -0.69 -6.36
CA TYR A 87 4.15 0.32 -5.28
C TYR A 87 4.30 1.74 -5.80
N LEU A 88 4.75 1.90 -7.03
CA LEU A 88 4.86 3.22 -7.68
C LEU A 88 3.59 3.60 -8.45
N ALA A 89 2.73 2.64 -8.78
CA ALA A 89 1.50 2.90 -9.53
C ALA A 89 0.56 3.91 -8.81
N PRO A 90 0.20 3.75 -7.52
CA PRO A 90 -0.68 4.73 -6.86
C PRO A 90 -0.07 6.14 -6.73
N PRO A 91 1.19 6.36 -6.28
CA PRO A 91 1.76 7.70 -6.26
C PRO A 91 1.90 8.32 -7.65
N PHE A 92 2.23 7.53 -8.68
CA PHE A 92 2.23 8.00 -10.06
C PHE A 92 0.83 8.43 -10.50
N THR A 93 -0.20 7.65 -10.19
CA THR A 93 -1.60 7.99 -10.50
C THR A 93 -2.00 9.32 -9.84
N VAL A 94 -1.65 9.54 -8.57
CA VAL A 94 -1.93 10.81 -7.87
C VAL A 94 -1.28 11.98 -8.60
N VAL A 95 0.01 11.87 -8.92
CA VAL A 95 0.74 12.95 -9.60
C VAL A 95 0.19 13.17 -11.02
N ALA A 96 0.03 12.10 -11.79
CA ALA A 96 -0.41 12.19 -13.18
C ALA A 96 -1.83 12.77 -13.29
N THR A 97 -2.77 12.32 -12.45
CA THR A 97 -4.15 12.84 -12.48
C THR A 97 -4.22 14.29 -11.98
N SER A 98 -3.46 14.64 -10.92
CA SER A 98 -3.43 16.02 -10.42
C SER A 98 -2.85 16.98 -11.45
N LEU A 99 -1.72 16.63 -12.08
CA LEU A 99 -1.13 17.44 -13.18
C LEU A 99 -2.05 17.49 -14.38
N SER A 100 -2.68 16.39 -14.75
CA SER A 100 -3.64 16.31 -15.85
C SER A 100 -4.80 17.31 -15.67
N ILE A 101 -5.39 17.33 -14.48
CA ILE A 101 -6.48 18.25 -14.15
C ILE A 101 -6.00 19.71 -14.17
N LEU A 102 -4.84 19.97 -13.54
CA LEU A 102 -4.29 21.32 -13.47
C LEU A 102 -3.95 21.87 -14.86
N LEU A 103 -3.24 21.11 -15.69
CA LEU A 103 -2.84 21.53 -17.04
C LEU A 103 -4.05 21.59 -17.97
N GLY A 104 -5.02 20.70 -17.83
CA GLY A 104 -6.27 20.76 -18.59
C GLY A 104 -7.08 22.02 -18.32
N ALA A 105 -7.08 22.49 -17.06
CA ALA A 105 -7.77 23.71 -16.65
C ALA A 105 -7.03 25.00 -17.05
N LEU A 106 -5.68 25.01 -16.97
CA LEU A 106 -4.90 26.23 -17.12
C LEU A 106 -4.27 26.44 -18.51
N VAL A 107 -4.04 25.34 -19.25
CA VAL A 107 -3.30 25.39 -20.51
C VAL A 107 -4.18 24.97 -21.69
N TRP A 108 -4.58 23.69 -21.74
CA TRP A 108 -5.35 23.17 -22.87
C TRP A 108 -6.14 21.91 -22.49
N PRO A 109 -7.43 21.78 -22.93
CA PRO A 109 -8.29 20.66 -22.56
C PRO A 109 -7.73 19.25 -22.88
N ILE A 110 -6.82 19.13 -23.85
CA ILE A 110 -6.19 17.87 -24.23
C ILE A 110 -5.48 17.20 -23.04
N PHE A 111 -4.99 17.99 -22.09
CA PHE A 111 -4.31 17.49 -20.88
C PHE A 111 -5.22 16.79 -19.90
N TYR A 112 -6.56 16.83 -20.06
CA TYR A 112 -7.47 15.99 -19.26
C TYR A 112 -7.40 14.50 -19.61
N ILE A 113 -6.80 14.12 -20.74
CA ILE A 113 -6.78 12.72 -21.22
C ILE A 113 -6.31 11.74 -20.13
N PRO A 114 -5.19 11.93 -19.41
CA PRO A 114 -4.77 10.98 -18.38
C PRO A 114 -5.79 10.81 -17.25
N ALA A 115 -6.45 11.90 -16.83
CA ALA A 115 -7.49 11.82 -15.79
C ALA A 115 -8.74 11.09 -16.29
N VAL A 116 -9.14 11.33 -17.55
CA VAL A 116 -10.27 10.63 -18.19
C VAL A 116 -9.96 9.14 -18.35
N VAL A 117 -8.75 8.78 -18.82
CA VAL A 117 -8.32 7.38 -18.94
C VAL A 117 -8.36 6.68 -17.58
N TYR A 118 -7.89 7.35 -16.53
CA TYR A 118 -7.96 6.79 -15.18
C TYR A 118 -9.42 6.63 -14.70
N ALA A 119 -10.30 7.60 -14.96
CA ALA A 119 -11.72 7.49 -14.62
C ALA A 119 -12.39 6.31 -15.36
N VAL A 120 -12.13 6.16 -16.65
CA VAL A 120 -12.62 5.03 -17.46
C VAL A 120 -12.10 3.70 -16.92
N PHE A 121 -10.82 3.64 -16.54
CA PHE A 121 -10.22 2.47 -15.90
C PHE A 121 -10.95 2.10 -14.60
N ILE A 122 -11.20 3.06 -13.71
CA ILE A 122 -11.91 2.82 -12.45
C ILE A 122 -13.35 2.32 -12.70
N LEU A 123 -14.07 2.95 -13.61
CA LEU A 123 -15.44 2.54 -13.95
C LEU A 123 -15.47 1.15 -14.60
N GLY A 124 -14.57 0.88 -15.54
CA GLY A 124 -14.44 -0.42 -16.18
C GLY A 124 -14.07 -1.53 -15.21
N ALA A 125 -13.09 -1.28 -14.33
CA ALA A 125 -12.72 -2.22 -13.27
C ALA A 125 -13.89 -2.51 -12.33
N SER A 126 -14.67 -1.47 -11.96
CA SER A 126 -15.85 -1.63 -11.11
C SER A 126 -16.94 -2.47 -11.77
N ALA A 127 -17.15 -2.30 -13.07
CA ALA A 127 -18.13 -3.08 -13.84
C ALA A 127 -17.70 -4.57 -13.96
N ILE A 128 -16.39 -4.84 -14.06
CA ILE A 128 -15.85 -6.20 -14.18
C ILE A 128 -15.84 -6.93 -12.84
N ILE A 129 -15.48 -6.23 -11.75
CA ILE A 129 -15.29 -6.82 -10.43
C ILE A 129 -16.64 -6.97 -9.70
N GLY A 130 -17.55 -6.01 -9.87
CA GLY A 130 -18.82 -5.95 -9.16
C GLY A 130 -19.76 -7.09 -9.58
N LYS A 131 -20.33 -7.77 -8.60
CA LYS A 131 -21.24 -8.90 -8.78
C LYS A 131 -22.73 -8.51 -8.64
N SER A 132 -22.98 -7.29 -8.18
CA SER A 132 -24.32 -6.71 -8.03
C SER A 132 -24.30 -5.24 -8.43
N VAL A 133 -25.48 -4.70 -8.75
CA VAL A 133 -25.63 -3.26 -9.09
C VAL A 133 -25.09 -2.37 -7.96
N GLY A 134 -25.38 -2.71 -6.70
CA GLY A 134 -24.88 -1.96 -5.54
C GLY A 134 -23.35 -1.95 -5.47
N GLU A 135 -22.70 -3.09 -5.74
CA GLU A 135 -21.24 -3.16 -5.80
C GLU A 135 -20.67 -2.32 -6.94
N ILE A 136 -21.22 -2.42 -8.15
CA ILE A 136 -20.77 -1.65 -9.32
C ILE A 136 -20.84 -0.14 -9.05
N VAL A 137 -21.87 0.32 -8.35
CA VAL A 137 -22.05 1.75 -8.02
C VAL A 137 -21.08 2.19 -6.90
N CYS A 138 -20.81 1.34 -5.90
CA CYS A 138 -19.94 1.69 -4.77
C CYS A 138 -18.44 1.52 -5.08
N LEU A 139 -18.07 0.55 -5.91
CA LEU A 139 -16.67 0.22 -6.21
C LEU A 139 -15.84 1.39 -6.74
N PRO A 140 -16.35 2.28 -7.61
CA PRO A 140 -15.56 3.44 -8.05
C PRO A 140 -15.05 4.29 -6.89
N THR A 141 -15.92 4.61 -5.92
CA THR A 141 -15.55 5.36 -4.72
C THR A 141 -14.51 4.61 -3.88
N ILE A 142 -14.68 3.31 -3.72
CA ILE A 142 -13.76 2.46 -2.95
C ILE A 142 -12.38 2.43 -3.62
N LEU A 143 -12.31 2.11 -4.90
CA LEU A 143 -11.06 2.00 -5.66
C LEU A 143 -10.31 3.35 -5.72
N LEU A 144 -11.06 4.43 -5.99
CA LEU A 144 -10.50 5.78 -6.00
C LEU A 144 -9.92 6.12 -4.62
N THR A 145 -10.66 5.86 -3.54
CA THR A 145 -10.20 6.09 -2.16
C THR A 145 -8.92 5.33 -1.86
N MET A 146 -8.85 4.05 -2.24
CA MET A 146 -7.68 3.21 -2.02
C MET A 146 -6.46 3.75 -2.77
N HIS A 147 -6.57 4.05 -4.07
CA HIS A 147 -5.46 4.51 -4.89
C HIS A 147 -4.96 5.89 -4.46
N ILE A 148 -5.87 6.85 -4.29
CA ILE A 148 -5.50 8.24 -3.95
C ILE A 148 -4.92 8.30 -2.54
N SER A 149 -5.57 7.68 -1.54
CA SER A 149 -5.07 7.69 -0.16
C SER A 149 -3.71 7.02 -0.04
N TRP A 150 -3.52 5.86 -0.68
CA TRP A 150 -2.25 5.16 -0.67
C TRP A 150 -1.14 5.96 -1.35
N GLY A 151 -1.41 6.49 -2.56
CA GLY A 151 -0.46 7.30 -3.31
C GLY A 151 -0.06 8.57 -2.56
N PHE A 152 -1.03 9.29 -2.00
CA PHE A 152 -0.79 10.48 -1.20
C PHE A 152 0.01 10.17 0.07
N GLY A 153 -0.32 9.07 0.77
CA GLY A 153 0.44 8.61 1.92
C GLY A 153 1.91 8.31 1.58
N PHE A 154 2.16 7.65 0.44
CA PHE A 154 3.52 7.37 -0.04
C PHE A 154 4.30 8.66 -0.35
N LEU A 155 3.69 9.60 -1.06
CA LEU A 155 4.32 10.87 -1.45
C LEU A 155 4.65 11.76 -0.24
N THR A 156 3.76 11.81 0.74
CA THR A 156 3.88 12.69 1.91
C THR A 156 4.53 12.05 3.13
N SER A 157 5.03 10.81 3.01
CA SER A 157 5.66 10.08 4.12
C SER A 157 6.88 10.82 4.66
N PRO A 158 6.88 11.29 5.93
CA PRO A 158 8.01 11.98 6.50
C PRO A 158 9.19 11.04 6.77
N LYS A 159 10.42 11.56 6.71
CA LYS A 159 11.62 10.77 7.03
C LYS A 159 11.69 10.38 8.51
N SER A 160 11.10 11.20 9.37
CA SER A 160 11.06 10.99 10.83
C SER A 160 10.14 9.86 11.29
N LEU A 161 9.32 9.29 10.39
CA LEU A 161 8.34 8.27 10.78
C LEU A 161 8.98 6.97 11.27
N ALA A 162 10.15 6.60 10.73
CA ALA A 162 10.99 5.57 11.29
C ALA A 162 12.44 6.09 11.29
N PRO A 163 12.93 6.61 12.40
CA PRO A 163 14.29 7.13 12.49
C PRO A 163 15.33 6.02 12.22
N ALA A 164 16.49 6.45 11.73
CA ALA A 164 17.61 5.54 11.48
C ALA A 164 17.99 4.76 12.76
N VAL A 165 18.50 3.54 12.58
CA VAL A 165 19.10 2.79 13.71
C VAL A 165 20.31 3.57 14.13
N THR A 166 20.30 4.15 15.32
CA THR A 166 21.52 4.39 16.06
C THR A 166 22.00 2.99 16.51
N LEU A 167 22.96 2.43 15.77
CA LEU A 167 23.72 1.30 16.27
C LEU A 167 24.45 1.87 17.50
N HIS A 168 23.95 1.55 18.68
CA HIS A 168 24.76 1.67 19.88
C HIS A 168 25.85 0.60 19.76
N PRO A 169 27.13 0.99 19.88
CA PRO A 169 28.27 0.09 19.82
C PRO A 169 28.20 -0.99 20.90
#